data_4ff81cb5034ba23033c5a82d4090ae66
#
_entry.id   4ff81cb5034ba23033c5a82d4090ae66
#
_cell.length_a   1.000
_cell.length_b   1.000
_cell.length_c   1.000
_cell.angle_alpha   90.00
_cell.angle_beta   90.00
_cell.angle_gamma   90.00
#
_symmetry.space_group_name_H-M   'P 1'
#
loop_
_entity.id
_entity.type
_entity.pdbx_description
1 polymer ?
#
loop_
_entity_poly.entity_id
_entity_poly.type
_entity_poly.pdbx_seq_one_letter_code
_entity_poly.pdbx_strand_id
1 'polypeptide(L)'
;MDGNRGVSDSQYLAGVEGMGYPATVPPPSAPPLRCRTVARPARKPQALLAMPTYNYVSGSLTAAQVTAITSAIATIRTNLPFLHPLSPEDRHALPKMGQKSQPFVSQVYVAAKANPTALPASFDLAAFDSDFALWQALGPIGAQLSLLSEAFDDTMLALGSDLYSESLDAYVYLKTGNAANAINDLRTSIGRRFSKRSTKEETPAATPAAAT
;
A
#
# COMPACT_ATOMS: atom_id res chain seq x y z
N MET A 1 40.69 -29.39 -29.88
CA MET A 1 41.19 -28.21 -30.60
C MET A 1 40.20 -27.13 -30.26
N ASP A 2 40.44 -26.51 -29.16
CA ASP A 2 41.00 -25.15 -28.93
C ASP A 2 39.98 -24.08 -29.22
N GLY A 3 39.64 -23.17 -28.39
CA GLY A 3 40.31 -22.63 -27.23
C GLY A 3 39.41 -21.59 -26.56
N ASN A 4 39.41 -21.74 -25.30
CA ASN A 4 38.91 -20.76 -24.31
C ASN A 4 39.86 -19.56 -24.29
N ARG A 5 39.38 -18.33 -24.41
CA ARG A 5 40.14 -17.16 -23.99
C ARG A 5 39.27 -16.26 -23.11
N GLY A 6 39.52 -16.40 -21.79
CA GLY A 6 39.17 -15.41 -20.82
C GLY A 6 39.94 -14.09 -21.05
N VAL A 7 39.26 -13.00 -20.93
CA VAL A 7 39.83 -11.65 -20.85
C VAL A 7 39.75 -11.22 -19.40
N SER A 8 40.91 -11.15 -18.77
CA SER A 8 41.12 -10.59 -17.43
C SER A 8 41.15 -9.07 -17.50
N ASP A 9 40.23 -8.42 -16.83
CA ASP A 9 40.26 -6.98 -16.52
C ASP A 9 41.30 -6.72 -15.41
N SER A 10 42.51 -6.38 -15.82
CA SER A 10 43.54 -5.85 -14.91
C SER A 10 44.50 -4.94 -15.68
N GLN A 11 44.05 -3.73 -16.05
CA GLN A 11 44.94 -2.64 -16.45
C GLN A 11 44.20 -1.31 -16.49
N TYR A 12 43.94 -0.71 -15.31
CA TYR A 12 43.71 0.73 -15.22
C TYR A 12 44.09 1.20 -13.77
N LEU A 13 45.33 1.11 -13.43
CA LEU A 13 45.94 1.87 -12.32
C LEU A 13 47.42 2.11 -12.61
N ALA A 14 47.71 3.12 -13.38
CA ALA A 14 49.04 3.74 -13.37
C ALA A 14 48.94 5.17 -13.92
N GLY A 15 49.26 6.16 -13.12
CA GLY A 15 49.70 7.45 -13.60
C GLY A 15 48.88 8.67 -13.18
N VAL A 16 48.90 9.10 -11.93
CA VAL A 16 48.91 10.54 -11.58
C VAL A 16 49.76 10.73 -10.32
N GLU A 17 51.07 10.72 -10.47
CA GLU A 17 51.97 11.33 -9.51
C GLU A 17 52.31 12.77 -9.97
N GLY A 18 52.14 13.73 -9.06
CA GLY A 18 52.86 15.02 -9.14
C GLY A 18 52.01 16.23 -9.50
N MET A 19 51.20 16.75 -8.57
CA MET A 19 50.97 18.18 -8.48
C MET A 19 51.05 18.62 -7.02
N GLY A 20 52.16 19.28 -6.70
CA GLY A 20 52.45 19.87 -5.39
C GLY A 20 51.43 20.97 -5.06
N TYR A 21 50.85 20.89 -3.88
CA TYR A 21 50.02 21.95 -3.30
C TYR A 21 50.89 23.10 -2.82
N PRO A 22 50.62 24.36 -3.20
CA PRO A 22 51.32 25.50 -2.60
C PRO A 22 50.81 25.74 -1.17
N ALA A 23 51.73 26.22 -0.35
CA ALA A 23 51.59 26.43 1.09
C ALA A 23 50.35 27.21 1.50
N THR A 24 49.79 26.76 2.61
CA THR A 24 48.68 27.30 3.38
C THR A 24 48.75 28.79 3.63
N VAL A 25 47.82 29.56 3.08
CA VAL A 25 47.49 30.92 3.50
C VAL A 25 46.50 30.79 4.66
N PRO A 26 46.76 31.42 5.83
CA PRO A 26 45.79 31.39 6.92
C PRO A 26 44.53 32.18 6.55
N PRO A 27 43.35 31.69 6.95
CA PRO A 27 42.11 32.39 6.64
C PRO A 27 41.98 33.72 7.39
N PRO A 28 41.44 34.76 6.78
CA PRO A 28 41.21 36.03 7.45
C PRO A 28 40.22 35.86 8.62
N SER A 29 40.57 36.48 9.75
CA SER A 29 39.74 36.49 10.96
C SER A 29 38.34 37.01 10.68
N ALA A 30 37.34 36.15 10.96
CA ALA A 30 35.92 36.48 10.79
C ALA A 30 35.52 37.64 11.73
N PRO A 31 34.76 38.63 11.25
CA PRO A 31 34.21 39.69 12.12
C PRO A 31 33.17 39.10 13.10
N PRO A 32 33.03 39.71 14.29
CA PRO A 32 32.10 39.21 15.29
C PRO A 32 30.63 39.19 14.77
N LEU A 33 29.99 38.03 14.85
CA LEU A 33 28.58 37.86 14.52
C LEU A 33 27.71 38.74 15.41
N ARG A 34 27.31 39.90 14.92
CA ARG A 34 26.24 40.68 15.55
C ARG A 34 24.95 39.90 15.41
N CYS A 35 24.45 39.40 16.52
CA CYS A 35 23.13 38.80 16.62
C CYS A 35 22.08 39.87 16.23
N ARG A 36 21.75 39.88 14.94
CA ARG A 36 20.64 40.73 14.45
C ARG A 36 19.37 39.98 14.78
N THR A 37 18.71 40.36 15.82
CA THR A 37 17.35 39.89 16.14
C THR A 37 16.46 40.29 14.97
N VAL A 38 16.28 39.40 14.01
CA VAL A 38 15.30 39.59 12.94
C VAL A 38 13.95 39.38 13.59
N ALA A 39 13.26 40.48 13.84
CA ALA A 39 11.86 40.44 14.24
C ALA A 39 11.09 39.64 13.20
N ARG A 40 10.56 38.49 13.62
CA ARG A 40 9.74 37.62 12.79
C ARG A 40 8.53 38.44 12.31
N PRO A 41 8.35 38.66 10.99
CA PRO A 41 7.17 39.43 10.56
C PRO A 41 5.93 38.72 11.04
N ALA A 42 5.02 39.47 11.64
CA ALA A 42 3.71 38.97 12.06
C ALA A 42 3.08 38.29 10.82
N ARG A 43 2.83 36.99 10.95
CA ARG A 43 2.15 36.19 9.93
C ARG A 43 0.78 36.84 9.73
N LYS A 44 0.61 37.57 8.63
CA LYS A 44 -0.72 38.05 8.22
C LYS A 44 -1.64 36.81 8.25
N PRO A 45 -2.86 36.92 8.81
CA PRO A 45 -3.81 35.81 8.69
C PRO A 45 -3.97 35.56 7.20
N GLN A 46 -3.45 34.42 6.73
CA GLN A 46 -3.77 33.94 5.40
C GLN A 46 -5.30 33.81 5.41
N ALA A 47 -5.94 34.67 4.60
CA ALA A 47 -7.33 34.45 4.25
C ALA A 47 -7.40 32.98 3.84
N LEU A 48 -8.21 32.18 4.54
CA LEU A 48 -8.53 30.82 4.16
C LEU A 48 -9.13 30.97 2.76
N LEU A 49 -8.30 30.79 1.74
CA LEU A 49 -8.77 30.64 0.37
C LEU A 49 -9.67 29.42 0.45
N ALA A 50 -10.96 29.63 0.27
CA ALA A 50 -11.92 28.55 0.11
C ALA A 50 -11.33 27.63 -0.97
N MET A 51 -10.91 26.43 -0.57
CA MET A 51 -10.49 25.43 -1.53
C MET A 51 -11.70 25.20 -2.43
N PRO A 52 -11.51 25.19 -3.77
CA PRO A 52 -12.61 24.86 -4.64
C PRO A 52 -13.09 23.48 -4.22
N THR A 53 -14.34 23.38 -3.79
CA THR A 53 -14.99 22.12 -3.46
C THR A 53 -15.17 21.37 -4.76
N TYR A 54 -14.21 20.50 -5.11
CA TYR A 54 -14.36 19.58 -6.21
C TYR A 54 -15.25 18.44 -5.73
N ASN A 55 -16.42 18.31 -6.33
CA ASN A 55 -17.28 17.14 -6.16
C ASN A 55 -16.87 16.14 -7.25
N TYR A 56 -15.99 15.20 -6.89
CA TYR A 56 -15.50 14.18 -7.82
C TYR A 56 -16.54 13.12 -8.14
N VAL A 57 -17.43 12.83 -7.19
CA VAL A 57 -18.42 11.77 -7.34
C VAL A 57 -19.79 12.26 -6.94
N SER A 58 -20.71 12.30 -7.94
CA SER A 58 -22.11 12.58 -7.70
C SER A 58 -22.92 11.32 -8.00
N GLY A 59 -23.55 10.76 -6.99
CA GLY A 59 -24.37 9.57 -7.16
C GLY A 59 -25.24 9.30 -5.95
N SER A 60 -26.28 8.50 -6.17
CA SER A 60 -27.13 7.98 -5.09
C SER A 60 -27.45 6.52 -5.34
N LEU A 61 -27.50 5.73 -4.28
CA LEU A 61 -27.93 4.34 -4.33
C LEU A 61 -29.30 4.22 -3.66
N THR A 62 -30.26 3.66 -4.37
CA THR A 62 -31.55 3.30 -3.80
C THR A 62 -31.42 2.01 -2.98
N ALA A 63 -32.30 1.81 -2.01
CA ALA A 63 -32.31 0.58 -1.21
C ALA A 63 -32.45 -0.69 -2.08
N ALA A 64 -33.21 -0.61 -3.16
CA ALA A 64 -33.36 -1.70 -4.12
C ALA A 64 -32.06 -2.04 -4.83
N GLN A 65 -31.26 -1.04 -5.24
CA GLN A 65 -29.94 -1.24 -5.85
C GLN A 65 -28.94 -1.86 -4.86
N VAL A 66 -28.93 -1.38 -3.62
CA VAL A 66 -28.09 -1.97 -2.55
C VAL A 66 -28.42 -3.44 -2.37
N THR A 67 -29.71 -3.79 -2.28
CA THR A 67 -30.19 -5.18 -2.15
C THR A 67 -29.76 -6.01 -3.36
N ALA A 68 -29.94 -5.50 -4.58
CA ALA A 68 -29.56 -6.19 -5.80
C ALA A 68 -28.06 -6.47 -5.87
N ILE A 69 -27.21 -5.50 -5.52
CA ILE A 69 -25.74 -5.66 -5.49
C ILE A 69 -25.34 -6.70 -4.43
N THR A 70 -25.92 -6.63 -3.24
CA THR A 70 -25.65 -7.59 -2.17
C THR A 70 -26.06 -9.01 -2.59
N SER A 71 -27.20 -9.16 -3.26
CA SER A 71 -27.65 -10.45 -3.79
C SER A 71 -26.73 -10.99 -4.90
N ALA A 72 -26.21 -10.11 -5.76
CA ALA A 72 -25.25 -10.49 -6.79
C ALA A 72 -23.94 -11.03 -6.16
N ILE A 73 -23.44 -10.38 -5.11
CA ILE A 73 -22.25 -10.86 -4.36
C ILE A 73 -22.52 -12.23 -3.70
N ALA A 74 -23.71 -12.41 -3.13
CA ALA A 74 -24.11 -13.69 -2.56
C ALA A 74 -24.19 -14.78 -3.64
N THR A 75 -24.71 -14.47 -4.82
CA THR A 75 -24.77 -15.36 -5.98
C THR A 75 -23.39 -15.79 -6.44
N ILE A 76 -22.41 -14.86 -6.49
CA ILE A 76 -21.01 -15.20 -6.82
C ILE A 76 -20.47 -16.22 -5.82
N ARG A 77 -20.66 -16.00 -4.51
CA ARG A 77 -20.20 -16.93 -3.47
C ARG A 77 -20.87 -18.31 -3.58
N THR A 78 -22.16 -18.36 -3.92
CA THR A 78 -22.90 -19.61 -4.08
C THR A 78 -22.38 -20.41 -5.28
N ASN A 79 -22.06 -19.74 -6.38
CA ASN A 79 -21.54 -20.39 -7.60
C ASN A 79 -20.04 -20.76 -7.50
N LEU A 80 -19.32 -20.20 -6.55
CA LEU A 80 -17.89 -20.47 -6.31
C LEU A 80 -17.67 -20.98 -4.88
N PRO A 81 -18.22 -22.14 -4.49
CA PRO A 81 -18.16 -22.65 -3.13
C PRO A 81 -16.75 -23.09 -2.70
N PHE A 82 -15.85 -23.28 -3.64
CA PHE A 82 -14.45 -23.66 -3.43
C PHE A 82 -13.52 -22.49 -3.13
N LEU A 83 -14.03 -21.24 -3.15
CA LEU A 83 -13.21 -20.10 -2.74
C LEU A 83 -12.90 -20.19 -1.24
N HIS A 84 -11.62 -20.22 -0.90
CA HIS A 84 -11.16 -20.19 0.48
C HIS A 84 -9.98 -19.20 0.64
N PRO A 85 -9.91 -18.48 1.76
CA PRO A 85 -8.78 -17.61 2.06
C PRO A 85 -7.55 -18.45 2.43
N LEU A 86 -6.39 -18.07 1.91
CA LEU A 86 -5.11 -18.62 2.33
C LEU A 86 -4.50 -17.75 3.42
N SER A 87 -3.87 -18.39 4.42
CA SER A 87 -3.05 -17.66 5.40
C SER A 87 -1.85 -17.00 4.71
N PRO A 88 -1.22 -15.96 5.31
CA PRO A 88 0.00 -15.37 4.78
C PRO A 88 1.12 -16.40 4.62
N GLU A 89 1.24 -17.34 5.56
CA GLU A 89 2.24 -18.41 5.59
C GLU A 89 2.01 -19.39 4.43
N ASP A 90 0.78 -19.87 4.24
CA ASP A 90 0.42 -20.76 3.13
C ASP A 90 0.65 -20.09 1.79
N ARG A 91 0.27 -18.81 1.69
CA ARG A 91 0.48 -18.01 0.47
C ARG A 91 1.96 -17.87 0.10
N HIS A 92 2.86 -17.85 1.09
CA HIS A 92 4.31 -17.85 0.86
C HIS A 92 4.84 -19.23 0.48
N ALA A 93 4.32 -20.31 1.05
CA ALA A 93 4.79 -21.68 0.84
C ALA A 93 4.39 -22.25 -0.52
N LEU A 94 3.24 -21.82 -1.08
CA LEU A 94 2.76 -22.35 -2.36
C LEU A 94 3.62 -21.89 -3.55
N PRO A 95 3.89 -22.79 -4.51
CA PRO A 95 4.51 -22.45 -5.80
C PRO A 95 3.62 -21.44 -6.53
N LYS A 96 4.22 -20.36 -7.04
CA LYS A 96 3.48 -19.30 -7.73
C LYS A 96 3.60 -19.43 -9.23
N MET A 97 2.47 -19.53 -9.91
CA MET A 97 2.40 -19.44 -11.36
C MET A 97 2.28 -17.98 -11.77
N GLY A 98 3.40 -17.35 -12.14
CA GLY A 98 3.40 -16.00 -12.71
C GLY A 98 3.07 -15.98 -14.20
N GLN A 99 2.89 -14.79 -14.78
CA GLN A 99 2.57 -14.63 -16.22
C GLN A 99 3.57 -15.35 -17.14
N LYS A 100 4.86 -15.35 -16.78
CA LYS A 100 5.90 -16.04 -17.56
C LYS A 100 5.79 -17.57 -17.54
N SER A 101 5.19 -18.14 -16.50
CA SER A 101 5.02 -19.59 -16.34
C SER A 101 3.73 -20.12 -16.98
N GLN A 102 2.76 -19.27 -17.29
CA GLN A 102 1.50 -19.68 -17.89
C GLN A 102 1.66 -20.35 -19.26
N PRO A 103 2.47 -19.83 -20.21
CA PRO A 103 2.69 -20.52 -21.48
C PRO A 103 3.32 -21.90 -21.31
N PHE A 104 4.25 -22.05 -20.35
CA PHE A 104 4.87 -23.34 -20.03
C PHE A 104 3.82 -24.34 -19.55
N VAL A 105 2.98 -23.96 -18.59
CA VAL A 105 1.92 -24.83 -18.05
C VAL A 105 0.95 -25.24 -19.16
N SER A 106 0.54 -24.31 -20.04
CA SER A 106 -0.35 -24.60 -21.16
C SER A 106 0.27 -25.57 -22.15
N GLN A 107 1.56 -25.43 -22.48
CA GLN A 107 2.27 -26.33 -23.38
C GLN A 107 2.45 -27.73 -22.78
N VAL A 108 2.79 -27.82 -21.50
CA VAL A 108 2.92 -29.09 -20.78
C VAL A 108 1.56 -29.80 -20.71
N TYR A 109 0.47 -29.07 -20.45
CA TYR A 109 -0.88 -29.60 -20.44
C TYR A 109 -1.23 -30.26 -21.83
N VAL A 110 -1.00 -29.52 -22.92
CA VAL A 110 -1.24 -30.04 -24.27
C VAL A 110 -0.40 -31.28 -24.56
N ALA A 111 0.89 -31.25 -24.19
CA ALA A 111 1.80 -32.37 -24.37
C ALA A 111 1.39 -33.62 -23.55
N ALA A 112 0.97 -33.41 -22.31
CA ALA A 112 0.49 -34.47 -21.42
C ALA A 112 -0.78 -35.16 -21.98
N LYS A 113 -1.73 -34.36 -22.47
CA LYS A 113 -2.95 -34.89 -23.12
C LYS A 113 -2.65 -35.68 -24.40
N ALA A 114 -1.66 -35.24 -25.17
CA ALA A 114 -1.27 -35.90 -26.41
C ALA A 114 -0.49 -37.24 -26.17
N ASN A 115 0.15 -37.37 -25.01
CA ASN A 115 1.02 -38.49 -24.69
C ASN A 115 0.71 -39.11 -23.31
N PRO A 116 -0.50 -39.62 -23.08
CA PRO A 116 -0.88 -40.17 -21.76
C PRO A 116 -0.06 -41.36 -21.33
N THR A 117 0.45 -42.14 -22.28
CA THR A 117 1.28 -43.32 -22.01
C THR A 117 2.72 -42.98 -21.58
N ALA A 118 3.16 -41.77 -21.79
CA ALA A 118 4.47 -41.29 -21.32
C ALA A 118 4.45 -40.88 -19.85
N LEU A 119 3.25 -40.75 -19.26
CA LEU A 119 3.08 -40.34 -17.86
C LEU A 119 3.08 -41.60 -16.97
N PRO A 120 3.65 -41.50 -15.75
CA PRO A 120 3.59 -42.60 -14.79
C PRO A 120 2.16 -42.86 -14.36
N ALA A 121 1.83 -44.11 -13.98
CA ALA A 121 0.49 -44.48 -13.51
C ALA A 121 0.02 -43.72 -12.23
N SER A 122 0.96 -43.13 -11.51
CA SER A 122 0.69 -42.28 -10.34
C SER A 122 0.28 -40.84 -10.68
N PHE A 123 0.40 -40.42 -11.95
CA PHE A 123 0.02 -39.10 -12.42
C PHE A 123 -1.48 -39.07 -12.74
N ASP A 124 -2.22 -38.25 -12.02
CA ASP A 124 -3.66 -38.05 -12.26
C ASP A 124 -3.88 -37.01 -13.35
N LEU A 125 -4.01 -37.46 -14.58
CA LEU A 125 -4.28 -36.60 -15.74
C LEU A 125 -5.68 -36.01 -15.68
N ALA A 126 -6.67 -36.71 -15.06
CA ALA A 126 -8.03 -36.20 -14.96
C ALA A 126 -8.13 -35.03 -13.95
N ALA A 127 -7.42 -35.12 -12.83
CA ALA A 127 -7.30 -34.01 -11.88
C ALA A 127 -6.60 -32.81 -12.55
N PHE A 128 -5.51 -33.05 -13.27
CA PHE A 128 -4.79 -31.99 -13.98
C PHE A 128 -5.66 -31.30 -15.07
N ASP A 129 -6.49 -32.06 -15.80
CA ASP A 129 -7.45 -31.54 -16.79
C ASP A 129 -8.51 -30.66 -16.11
N SER A 130 -9.05 -31.12 -15.00
CA SER A 130 -10.05 -30.41 -14.21
C SER A 130 -9.50 -29.07 -13.65
N ASP A 131 -8.29 -29.11 -13.08
CA ASP A 131 -7.64 -27.93 -12.50
C ASP A 131 -7.30 -26.90 -13.58
N PHE A 132 -6.81 -27.37 -14.74
CA PHE A 132 -6.50 -26.49 -15.86
C PHE A 132 -7.75 -25.82 -16.43
N ALA A 133 -8.83 -26.58 -16.62
CA ALA A 133 -10.11 -26.04 -17.08
C ALA A 133 -10.69 -25.00 -16.09
N LEU A 134 -10.63 -25.32 -14.79
CA LEU A 134 -11.07 -24.40 -13.74
C LEU A 134 -10.25 -23.12 -13.72
N TRP A 135 -8.92 -23.25 -13.83
CA TRP A 135 -8.03 -22.09 -13.88
C TRP A 135 -8.31 -21.19 -15.08
N GLN A 136 -8.55 -21.76 -16.27
CA GLN A 136 -8.93 -21.01 -17.45
C GLN A 136 -10.28 -20.28 -17.29
N ALA A 137 -11.26 -20.94 -16.67
CA ALA A 137 -12.59 -20.35 -16.44
C ALA A 137 -12.56 -19.22 -15.42
N LEU A 138 -11.73 -19.34 -14.36
CA LEU A 138 -11.61 -18.34 -13.31
C LEU A 138 -10.80 -17.10 -13.72
N GLY A 139 -9.87 -17.25 -14.65
CA GLY A 139 -8.99 -16.16 -15.07
C GLY A 139 -9.74 -14.89 -15.49
N PRO A 140 -10.66 -14.95 -16.48
CA PRO A 140 -11.43 -13.79 -16.91
C PRO A 140 -12.34 -13.22 -15.82
N ILE A 141 -12.93 -14.09 -14.98
CA ILE A 141 -13.79 -13.68 -13.87
C ILE A 141 -12.96 -12.91 -12.84
N GLY A 142 -11.79 -13.45 -12.45
CA GLY A 142 -10.88 -12.80 -11.54
C GLY A 142 -10.40 -11.43 -12.03
N ALA A 143 -10.10 -11.31 -13.33
CA ALA A 143 -9.73 -10.04 -13.94
C ALA A 143 -10.87 -8.99 -13.85
N GLN A 144 -12.11 -9.38 -14.13
CA GLN A 144 -13.27 -8.48 -14.02
C GLN A 144 -13.53 -8.06 -12.57
N LEU A 145 -13.43 -8.99 -11.62
CA LEU A 145 -13.59 -8.67 -10.20
C LEU A 145 -12.48 -7.73 -9.69
N SER A 146 -11.26 -7.90 -10.16
CA SER A 146 -10.13 -7.01 -9.81
C SER A 146 -10.36 -5.60 -10.33
N LEU A 147 -10.75 -5.43 -11.59
CA LEU A 147 -11.08 -4.13 -12.16
C LEU A 147 -12.25 -3.45 -11.44
N LEU A 148 -13.28 -4.24 -11.08
CA LEU A 148 -14.42 -3.70 -10.33
C LEU A 148 -14.01 -3.26 -8.91
N SER A 149 -13.16 -4.04 -8.24
CA SER A 149 -12.63 -3.69 -6.91
C SER A 149 -11.79 -2.42 -6.96
N GLU A 150 -10.91 -2.28 -7.94
CA GLU A 150 -10.08 -1.09 -8.14
C GLU A 150 -10.95 0.16 -8.37
N ALA A 151 -11.94 0.07 -9.27
CA ALA A 151 -12.86 1.19 -9.52
C ALA A 151 -13.70 1.56 -8.29
N PHE A 152 -14.07 0.56 -7.48
CA PHE A 152 -14.77 0.78 -6.21
C PHE A 152 -13.88 1.49 -5.19
N ASP A 153 -12.63 1.05 -5.04
CA ASP A 153 -11.67 1.65 -4.11
C ASP A 153 -11.35 3.10 -4.51
N ASP A 154 -11.17 3.39 -5.80
CA ASP A 154 -10.97 4.74 -6.33
C ASP A 154 -12.18 5.64 -6.06
N THR A 155 -13.39 5.10 -6.27
CA THR A 155 -14.65 5.82 -5.98
C THR A 155 -14.76 6.14 -4.49
N MET A 156 -14.45 5.18 -3.61
CA MET A 156 -14.45 5.40 -2.16
C MET A 156 -13.41 6.42 -1.72
N LEU A 157 -12.24 6.44 -2.36
CA LEU A 157 -11.20 7.44 -2.11
C LEU A 157 -11.68 8.83 -2.52
N ALA A 158 -12.29 8.97 -3.70
CA ALA A 158 -12.82 10.23 -4.20
C ALA A 158 -13.95 10.78 -3.30
N LEU A 159 -14.93 9.93 -2.96
CA LEU A 159 -15.99 10.28 -2.01
C LEU A 159 -15.45 10.68 -0.64
N GLY A 160 -14.42 9.97 -0.15
CA GLY A 160 -13.76 10.29 1.11
C GLY A 160 -13.08 11.66 1.07
N SER A 161 -12.48 12.03 -0.05
CA SER A 161 -11.88 13.35 -0.29
C SER A 161 -12.93 14.46 -0.28
N ASP A 162 -14.05 14.25 -0.98
CA ASP A 162 -15.15 15.21 -1.06
C ASP A 162 -15.73 15.46 0.35
N LEU A 163 -16.10 14.38 1.06
CA LEU A 163 -16.63 14.43 2.41
C LEU A 163 -15.67 15.10 3.40
N TYR A 164 -14.37 14.83 3.28
CA TYR A 164 -13.37 15.43 4.16
C TYR A 164 -13.27 16.94 3.92
N SER A 165 -13.24 17.38 2.67
CA SER A 165 -13.20 18.80 2.29
C SER A 165 -14.43 19.54 2.78
N GLU A 166 -15.63 19.00 2.53
CA GLU A 166 -16.89 19.55 3.00
C GLU A 166 -16.96 19.61 4.53
N SER A 167 -16.42 18.59 5.21
CA SER A 167 -16.37 18.56 6.68
C SER A 167 -15.45 19.63 7.25
N LEU A 168 -14.34 19.95 6.59
CA LEU A 168 -13.45 21.04 6.98
C LEU A 168 -14.16 22.40 6.83
N ASP A 169 -14.84 22.63 5.73
CA ASP A 169 -15.59 23.85 5.49
C ASP A 169 -16.74 24.01 6.50
N ALA A 170 -17.51 22.95 6.70
CA ALA A 170 -18.58 22.91 7.70
C ALA A 170 -18.04 23.22 9.11
N TYR A 171 -16.88 22.65 9.47
CA TYR A 171 -16.24 22.92 10.76
C TYR A 171 -15.88 24.39 10.93
N VAL A 172 -15.36 25.03 9.87
CA VAL A 172 -15.05 26.47 9.90
C VAL A 172 -16.31 27.30 10.11
N TYR A 173 -17.40 27.01 9.38
CA TYR A 173 -18.66 27.72 9.52
C TYR A 173 -19.30 27.51 10.91
N LEU A 174 -19.30 26.31 11.44
CA LEU A 174 -19.77 26.01 12.79
C LEU A 174 -18.95 26.73 13.87
N LYS A 175 -17.65 26.89 13.67
CA LYS A 175 -16.75 27.60 14.61
C LYS A 175 -16.97 29.10 14.59
N THR A 176 -17.29 29.70 13.46
CA THR A 176 -17.53 31.13 13.30
C THR A 176 -18.98 31.54 13.58
N GLY A 177 -19.92 30.60 13.47
CA GLY A 177 -21.33 30.78 13.73
C GLY A 177 -21.69 30.58 15.20
N ASN A 178 -22.99 30.70 15.51
CA ASN A 178 -23.53 30.58 16.87
C ASN A 178 -23.68 29.12 17.36
N ALA A 179 -22.86 28.20 16.87
CA ALA A 179 -22.94 26.77 17.15
C ALA A 179 -21.88 26.28 18.16
N ALA A 180 -21.50 27.11 19.13
CA ALA A 180 -20.44 26.81 20.10
C ALA A 180 -20.65 25.46 20.84
N ASN A 181 -21.89 25.11 21.16
CA ASN A 181 -22.20 23.85 21.84
C ASN A 181 -21.90 22.63 20.95
N ALA A 182 -22.32 22.68 19.70
CA ALA A 182 -22.04 21.59 18.74
C ALA A 182 -20.52 21.35 18.53
N ILE A 183 -19.74 22.43 18.52
CA ILE A 183 -18.27 22.34 18.42
C ILE A 183 -17.65 21.75 19.69
N ASN A 184 -18.18 22.10 20.88
CA ASN A 184 -17.68 21.53 22.14
C ASN A 184 -17.99 20.03 22.23
N ASP A 185 -19.18 19.61 21.83
CA ASP A 185 -19.57 18.21 21.77
C ASP A 185 -18.70 17.43 20.77
N LEU A 186 -18.45 18.02 19.60
CA LEU A 186 -17.56 17.46 18.59
C LEU A 186 -16.12 17.30 19.13
N ARG A 187 -15.57 18.35 19.76
CA ARG A 187 -14.22 18.28 20.38
C ARG A 187 -14.14 17.22 21.47
N THR A 188 -15.17 17.07 22.26
CA THR A 188 -15.21 16.06 23.32
C THR A 188 -15.27 14.65 22.74
N SER A 189 -16.06 14.43 21.69
CA SER A 189 -16.20 13.13 21.05
C SER A 189 -14.93 12.74 20.27
N ILE A 190 -14.32 13.68 19.54
CA ILE A 190 -13.09 13.46 18.77
C ILE A 190 -11.88 13.36 19.72
N GLY A 191 -11.79 14.23 20.73
CA GLY A 191 -10.68 14.22 21.69
C GLY A 191 -10.51 12.88 22.41
N ARG A 192 -11.61 12.18 22.70
CA ARG A 192 -11.57 10.82 23.25
C ARG A 192 -10.97 9.80 22.29
N ARG A 193 -11.16 9.95 20.98
CA ARG A 193 -10.61 9.05 19.96
C ARG A 193 -9.13 9.28 19.69
N PHE A 194 -8.67 10.53 19.83
CA PHE A 194 -7.29 10.93 19.59
C PHE A 194 -6.45 11.11 20.83
N SER A 195 -7.04 11.00 22.04
CA SER A 195 -6.23 10.89 23.25
C SER A 195 -5.43 9.59 23.15
N LYS A 196 -4.14 9.71 22.84
CA LYS A 196 -3.18 8.63 22.92
C LYS A 196 -3.40 7.95 24.28
N ARG A 197 -3.79 6.69 24.25
CA ARG A 197 -3.76 5.83 25.42
C ARG A 197 -2.29 5.79 25.83
N SER A 198 -1.90 6.64 26.79
CA SER A 198 -0.61 6.56 27.45
C SER A 198 -0.62 5.21 28.16
N THR A 199 -0.01 4.23 27.52
CA THR A 199 0.34 2.98 28.18
C THR A 199 1.45 3.37 29.16
N LYS A 200 1.03 3.70 30.38
CA LYS A 200 1.93 3.80 31.52
C LYS A 200 2.47 2.38 31.70
N GLU A 201 3.68 2.21 31.23
CA GLU A 201 4.48 1.01 31.46
C GLU A 201 4.65 0.93 32.97
N GLU A 202 3.86 0.06 33.59
CA GLU A 202 3.95 -0.28 35.00
C GLU A 202 5.21 -1.12 35.15
N THR A 203 6.30 -0.43 35.54
CA THR A 203 7.55 -1.09 35.93
C THR A 203 7.23 -2.05 37.05
N PRO A 204 7.52 -3.37 36.92
CA PRO A 204 7.31 -4.31 38.01
C PRO A 204 8.20 -3.90 39.20
N ALA A 205 7.57 -3.65 40.32
CA ALA A 205 8.27 -3.40 41.57
C ALA A 205 9.20 -4.57 41.90
N ALA A 206 10.50 -4.26 42.02
CA ALA A 206 11.50 -5.20 42.47
C ALA A 206 11.12 -5.72 43.87
N THR A 207 10.92 -7.00 43.99
CA THR A 207 10.75 -7.75 45.23
C THR A 207 12.04 -7.63 46.07
N PRO A 208 12.01 -7.16 47.32
CA PRO A 208 13.20 -7.16 48.14
C PRO A 208 13.57 -8.59 48.53
N ALA A 209 14.82 -8.94 48.24
CA ALA A 209 15.40 -10.21 48.67
C ALA A 209 15.47 -10.25 50.21
N ALA A 210 14.79 -11.25 50.81
CA ALA A 210 14.92 -11.55 52.22
C ALA A 210 16.31 -12.14 52.52
N ALA A 211 17.01 -11.44 53.39
CA ALA A 211 18.23 -11.95 54.03
C ALA A 211 17.84 -13.00 55.07
N THR A 212 18.45 -14.18 54.96
CA THR A 212 18.82 -15.03 56.12
C THR A 212 20.02 -15.88 55.72
#